data_43431d43a52c67e7e51b2c31ed5d7cca
#
_entry.id   43431d43a52c67e7e51b2c31ed5d7cca
#
_cell.length_a   1.000
_cell.length_b   1.000
_cell.length_c   1.000
_cell.angle_alpha   90.00
_cell.angle_beta   90.00
_cell.angle_gamma   90.00
#
_symmetry.space_group_name_H-M   'P 1'
#
loop_
_entity.id
_entity.type
_entity.pdbx_description
1 polymer ?
#
loop_
_entity_poly.entity_id
_entity_poly.type
_entity_poly.pdbx_seq_one_letter_code
_entity_poly.pdbx_strand_id
1 'polypeptide(L)'
;MIHQHGSRPYEWVGSLSERRAKLSPDRVGLVDADTGTECTYAALDRHANRTARLLREAGIGKGDRVAAVSRNRPAMVDLYFATGKVGAVLTPLSHRLAPPELGAMLDDVEPAALVVEAPFEREVREALAGGEYAGDLPPLVGLPADGEAGGDGSEAAKFAAAEPVGDREWQVYSEALPADDSAVEGVDVALDDPHLFLHTGGSTGLPKEVVQTHGGIAWNAFNTVLSWGLRPDDVTPMVFPMFHTGGWNVLTIPIFHLGGTVIISRDFDPGEVLELVEGYDCSVLVAVPAVLRFMVEDKEWESTDLSSIRFAKSGGGPCRDSIIEAWADRGVDLSQGYGLTECGPNNFAMPDEFDREKTASIGMPGLYVDARVVDGEGTELPTGEVGELELASPHAGDGYWNNPEETAEAFGDGKNSWVSTGDLARVDEEGYYYIEGRKKNMFVSGGENVYPPEVENVLAGHPKVEEVVVVPVDDETWGQVGKAVVQGEESLTLEELQAYAEDRLAGFKTPRHLAFVDEMPTSGPSKIDRGAIEEEYGD
;
A
#
# COMPACT_ATOMS: atom_id res chain seq x y z
N MET A 1 28.45 -4.76 11.05
CA MET A 1 29.12 -5.78 10.19
C MET A 1 28.44 -7.11 10.46
N ILE A 2 27.38 -7.41 9.70
CA ILE A 2 26.85 -8.76 9.66
C ILE A 2 27.90 -9.56 8.92
N HIS A 3 28.51 -10.52 9.59
CA HIS A 3 29.49 -11.40 8.96
C HIS A 3 28.84 -12.02 7.74
N GLN A 4 29.36 -11.74 6.56
CA GLN A 4 29.21 -12.60 5.39
C GLN A 4 29.78 -13.98 5.79
N HIS A 5 28.95 -14.81 6.38
CA HIS A 5 29.23 -16.23 6.44
C HIS A 5 29.15 -16.71 5.00
N GLY A 6 30.30 -16.84 4.37
CA GLY A 6 30.42 -17.07 2.94
C GLY A 6 29.41 -18.05 2.41
N SER A 7 28.77 -17.70 1.33
CA SER A 7 27.92 -18.50 0.40
C SER A 7 26.88 -19.45 1.01
N ARG A 8 26.46 -19.28 2.27
CA ARG A 8 25.31 -20.03 2.80
C ARG A 8 24.06 -19.19 2.63
N PRO A 9 23.05 -19.68 1.94
CA PRO A 9 21.77 -19.03 1.81
C PRO A 9 21.09 -18.90 3.18
N TYR A 10 20.18 -17.94 3.29
CA TYR A 10 19.44 -17.67 4.53
C TYR A 10 18.07 -18.36 4.50
N GLU A 11 18.05 -19.68 4.49
CA GLU A 11 16.84 -20.51 4.47
C GLU A 11 15.75 -20.06 5.47
N TRP A 12 16.18 -19.38 6.56
CA TRP A 12 15.24 -18.94 7.59
C TRP A 12 14.27 -17.84 7.13
N VAL A 13 14.62 -17.00 6.14
CA VAL A 13 13.72 -15.92 5.68
C VAL A 13 12.50 -16.49 4.95
N GLY A 14 12.67 -17.53 4.14
CA GLY A 14 11.55 -18.23 3.51
C GLY A 14 10.71 -19.09 4.47
N SER A 15 11.18 -19.32 5.70
CA SER A 15 10.51 -20.17 6.69
C SER A 15 9.88 -19.41 7.86
N LEU A 16 9.48 -18.14 7.66
CA LEU A 16 8.91 -17.31 8.72
C LEU A 16 7.70 -17.97 9.39
N SER A 17 6.76 -18.54 8.64
CA SER A 17 5.57 -19.19 9.18
C SER A 17 5.93 -20.38 10.08
N GLU A 18 6.86 -21.24 9.64
CA GLU A 18 7.34 -22.38 10.43
C GLU A 18 7.98 -21.97 11.75
N ARG A 19 8.81 -20.92 11.70
CA ARG A 19 9.49 -20.40 12.89
C ARG A 19 8.49 -19.78 13.87
N ARG A 20 7.54 -19.02 13.35
CA ARG A 20 6.50 -18.41 14.16
C ARG A 20 5.56 -19.48 14.76
N ALA A 21 5.18 -20.50 13.99
CA ALA A 21 4.40 -21.64 14.49
C ALA A 21 5.11 -22.39 15.64
N LYS A 22 6.44 -22.46 15.63
CA LYS A 22 7.22 -23.04 16.73
C LYS A 22 7.26 -22.15 17.99
N LEU A 23 7.27 -20.83 17.81
CA LEU A 23 7.37 -19.87 18.92
C LEU A 23 6.03 -19.56 19.57
N SER A 24 4.94 -19.57 18.81
CA SER A 24 3.60 -19.15 19.24
C SER A 24 2.51 -20.01 18.58
N PRO A 25 2.53 -21.34 18.69
CA PRO A 25 1.68 -22.26 17.90
C PRO A 25 0.19 -21.98 18.04
N ASP A 26 -0.27 -21.71 19.26
CA ASP A 26 -1.68 -21.60 19.61
C ASP A 26 -2.22 -20.16 19.55
N ARG A 27 -1.34 -19.18 19.27
CA ARG A 27 -1.77 -17.78 19.16
C ARG A 27 -2.46 -17.57 17.81
N VAL A 28 -3.59 -16.87 17.82
CA VAL A 28 -4.27 -16.42 16.59
C VAL A 28 -3.38 -15.41 15.90
N GLY A 29 -3.01 -15.70 14.66
CA GLY A 29 -2.21 -14.80 13.83
C GLY A 29 -3.05 -14.07 12.78
N LEU A 30 -4.14 -14.69 12.33
CA LEU A 30 -5.01 -14.15 11.30
C LEU A 30 -6.47 -14.38 11.66
N VAL A 31 -7.28 -13.37 11.47
CA VAL A 31 -8.74 -13.42 11.54
C VAL A 31 -9.29 -13.05 10.16
N ASP A 32 -10.19 -13.87 9.65
CA ASP A 32 -10.99 -13.58 8.47
C ASP A 32 -12.32 -12.99 8.94
N ALA A 33 -12.52 -11.69 8.80
CA ALA A 33 -13.69 -10.98 9.30
C ALA A 33 -14.99 -11.43 8.60
N ASP A 34 -14.93 -11.71 7.30
CA ASP A 34 -16.10 -12.12 6.51
C ASP A 34 -16.67 -13.47 6.95
N THR A 35 -15.84 -14.38 7.45
CA THR A 35 -16.25 -15.72 7.88
C THR A 35 -16.20 -15.92 9.40
N GLY A 36 -15.59 -15.01 10.13
CA GLY A 36 -15.29 -15.14 11.55
C GLY A 36 -14.26 -16.24 11.86
N THR A 37 -13.49 -16.69 10.85
CA THR A 37 -12.53 -17.78 11.02
C THR A 37 -11.23 -17.26 11.61
N GLU A 38 -10.79 -17.86 12.72
CA GLU A 38 -9.51 -17.58 13.34
C GLU A 38 -8.48 -18.64 12.97
N CYS A 39 -7.31 -18.19 12.50
CA CYS A 39 -6.18 -19.06 12.17
C CYS A 39 -5.03 -18.84 13.14
N THR A 40 -4.66 -19.89 13.88
CA THR A 40 -3.45 -19.86 14.71
C THR A 40 -2.18 -19.90 13.85
N TYR A 41 -1.05 -19.51 14.40
CA TYR A 41 0.24 -19.59 13.67
C TYR A 41 0.56 -21.03 13.24
N ALA A 42 0.19 -22.03 14.04
CA ALA A 42 0.33 -23.43 13.63
C ALA A 42 -0.59 -23.80 12.45
N ALA A 43 -1.80 -23.22 12.39
CA ALA A 43 -2.71 -23.42 11.26
C ALA A 43 -2.18 -22.71 10.00
N LEU A 44 -1.72 -21.46 10.11
CA LEU A 44 -1.12 -20.72 9.01
C LEU A 44 0.07 -21.46 8.39
N ASP A 45 0.95 -22.04 9.22
CA ASP A 45 2.09 -22.80 8.70
C ASP A 45 1.65 -24.08 7.98
N ARG A 46 0.63 -24.82 8.52
CA ARG A 46 0.07 -26.00 7.83
C ARG A 46 -0.58 -25.64 6.49
N HIS A 47 -1.32 -24.52 6.42
CA HIS A 47 -1.91 -24.06 5.17
C HIS A 47 -0.81 -23.69 4.16
N ALA A 48 0.20 -22.94 4.59
CA ALA A 48 1.36 -22.61 3.76
C ALA A 48 2.12 -23.86 3.27
N ASN A 49 2.21 -24.92 4.08
CA ASN A 49 2.84 -26.19 3.67
C ASN A 49 2.05 -26.88 2.58
N ARG A 50 0.72 -26.93 2.68
CA ARG A 50 -0.16 -27.50 1.66
C ARG A 50 -0.05 -26.71 0.35
N THR A 51 -0.10 -25.39 0.42
CA THR A 51 0.05 -24.50 -0.74
C THR A 51 1.43 -24.63 -1.37
N ALA A 52 2.50 -24.72 -0.58
CA ALA A 52 3.85 -24.94 -1.09
C ALA A 52 4.00 -26.28 -1.84
N ARG A 53 3.30 -27.34 -1.40
CA ARG A 53 3.24 -28.62 -2.12
C ARG A 53 2.49 -28.47 -3.45
N LEU A 54 1.35 -27.79 -3.44
CA LEU A 54 0.59 -27.50 -4.66
C LEU A 54 1.46 -26.80 -5.69
N LEU A 55 2.19 -25.76 -5.28
CA LEU A 55 3.11 -25.03 -6.15
C LEU A 55 4.21 -25.95 -6.71
N ARG A 56 4.82 -26.79 -5.89
CA ARG A 56 5.86 -27.76 -6.33
C ARG A 56 5.33 -28.82 -7.28
N GLU A 57 4.13 -29.33 -7.04
CA GLU A 57 3.47 -30.30 -7.93
C GLU A 57 3.16 -29.66 -9.29
N ALA A 58 2.93 -28.36 -9.33
CA ALA A 58 2.82 -27.58 -10.56
C ALA A 58 4.18 -27.25 -11.21
N GLY A 59 5.31 -27.67 -10.60
CA GLY A 59 6.65 -27.42 -11.09
C GLY A 59 7.24 -26.07 -10.73
N ILE A 60 6.59 -25.32 -9.82
CA ILE A 60 7.01 -23.97 -9.41
C ILE A 60 8.11 -24.06 -8.36
N GLY A 61 9.14 -23.28 -8.54
CA GLY A 61 10.32 -23.23 -7.68
C GLY A 61 10.93 -21.83 -7.57
N LYS A 62 12.21 -21.81 -7.20
CA LYS A 62 12.93 -20.56 -6.94
C LYS A 62 12.97 -19.64 -8.15
N GLY A 63 12.54 -18.39 -7.95
CA GLY A 63 12.55 -17.34 -8.96
C GLY A 63 11.32 -17.32 -9.88
N ASP A 64 10.47 -18.34 -9.83
CA ASP A 64 9.20 -18.34 -10.57
C ASP A 64 8.20 -17.37 -9.95
N ARG A 65 7.41 -16.69 -10.78
CA ARG A 65 6.38 -15.75 -10.32
C ARG A 65 5.03 -16.45 -10.23
N VAL A 66 4.36 -16.23 -9.10
CA VAL A 66 2.99 -16.65 -8.86
C VAL A 66 2.13 -15.38 -8.82
N ALA A 67 1.43 -15.09 -9.90
CA ALA A 67 0.51 -13.97 -9.95
C ALA A 67 -0.81 -14.31 -9.24
N ALA A 68 -1.40 -13.32 -8.57
CA ALA A 68 -2.68 -13.47 -7.90
C ALA A 68 -3.58 -12.27 -8.16
N VAL A 69 -4.82 -12.51 -8.61
CA VAL A 69 -5.87 -11.50 -8.81
C VAL A 69 -7.00 -11.81 -7.84
N SER A 70 -7.01 -11.13 -6.70
CA SER A 70 -7.92 -11.41 -5.59
C SER A 70 -8.08 -10.19 -4.69
N ARG A 71 -9.21 -10.15 -3.97
CA ARG A 71 -9.37 -9.31 -2.79
C ARG A 71 -8.54 -9.87 -1.63
N ASN A 72 -8.54 -9.14 -0.52
CA ASN A 72 -7.88 -9.58 0.70
C ASN A 72 -8.55 -10.86 1.24
N ARG A 73 -7.78 -11.91 1.47
CA ARG A 73 -8.31 -13.18 2.00
C ARG A 73 -7.20 -14.08 2.53
N PRO A 74 -7.52 -15.06 3.41
CA PRO A 74 -6.52 -15.98 3.98
C PRO A 74 -5.65 -16.68 2.95
N ALA A 75 -6.21 -17.06 1.78
CA ALA A 75 -5.45 -17.72 0.72
C ALA A 75 -4.28 -16.86 0.20
N MET A 76 -4.38 -15.52 0.24
CA MET A 76 -3.26 -14.64 -0.11
C MET A 76 -2.11 -14.76 0.90
N VAL A 77 -2.42 -14.91 2.18
CA VAL A 77 -1.43 -15.16 3.24
C VAL A 77 -0.80 -16.55 3.08
N ASP A 78 -1.61 -17.56 2.73
CA ASP A 78 -1.11 -18.90 2.42
C ASP A 78 -0.12 -18.88 1.25
N LEU A 79 -0.45 -18.14 0.16
CA LEU A 79 0.41 -17.95 -0.99
C LEU A 79 1.71 -17.22 -0.62
N TYR A 80 1.64 -16.15 0.17
CA TYR A 80 2.81 -15.42 0.63
C TYR A 80 3.82 -16.31 1.35
N PHE A 81 3.36 -17.09 2.32
CA PHE A 81 4.23 -18.00 3.04
C PHE A 81 4.69 -19.19 2.18
N ALA A 82 3.81 -19.69 1.31
CA ALA A 82 4.15 -20.81 0.43
C ALA A 82 5.23 -20.45 -0.59
N THR A 83 5.11 -19.28 -1.24
CA THR A 83 6.13 -18.78 -2.18
C THR A 83 7.47 -18.60 -1.48
N GLY A 84 7.48 -18.08 -0.23
CA GLY A 84 8.69 -18.03 0.59
C GLY A 84 9.34 -19.40 0.83
N LYS A 85 8.53 -20.45 1.10
CA LYS A 85 9.02 -21.81 1.32
C LYS A 85 9.61 -22.46 0.06
N VAL A 86 9.12 -22.13 -1.12
CA VAL A 86 9.61 -22.69 -2.40
C VAL A 86 10.58 -21.76 -3.11
N GLY A 87 10.80 -20.54 -2.59
CA GLY A 87 11.68 -19.54 -3.18
C GLY A 87 11.09 -18.84 -4.42
N ALA A 88 9.78 -18.98 -4.63
CA ALA A 88 9.05 -18.29 -5.68
C ALA A 88 8.71 -16.85 -5.25
N VAL A 89 8.25 -16.06 -6.21
CA VAL A 89 7.87 -14.65 -6.02
C VAL A 89 6.36 -14.53 -6.09
N LEU A 90 5.73 -13.99 -5.05
CA LEU A 90 4.32 -13.62 -5.10
C LEU A 90 4.16 -12.28 -5.83
N THR A 91 3.25 -12.22 -6.79
CA THR A 91 2.94 -10.99 -7.53
C THR A 91 1.43 -10.74 -7.48
N PRO A 92 0.92 -10.08 -6.43
CA PRO A 92 -0.48 -9.75 -6.34
C PRO A 92 -0.81 -8.58 -7.28
N LEU A 93 -1.69 -8.81 -8.24
CA LEU A 93 -2.14 -7.83 -9.22
C LEU A 93 -3.48 -7.23 -8.79
N SER A 94 -3.70 -5.96 -9.12
CA SER A 94 -4.95 -5.30 -8.81
C SER A 94 -6.11 -5.91 -9.59
N HIS A 95 -7.12 -6.37 -8.88
CA HIS A 95 -8.39 -6.86 -9.45
C HIS A 95 -9.25 -5.74 -10.08
N ARG A 96 -8.79 -4.49 -10.02
CA ARG A 96 -9.47 -3.31 -10.55
C ARG A 96 -8.94 -2.88 -11.92
N LEU A 97 -7.85 -3.50 -12.37
CA LEU A 97 -7.30 -3.23 -13.70
C LEU A 97 -8.28 -3.69 -14.78
N ALA A 98 -8.40 -2.89 -15.84
CA ALA A 98 -9.12 -3.30 -17.02
C ALA A 98 -8.40 -4.48 -17.72
N PRO A 99 -9.12 -5.35 -18.47
CA PRO A 99 -8.50 -6.51 -19.09
C PRO A 99 -7.23 -6.21 -19.94
N PRO A 100 -7.14 -5.13 -20.73
CA PRO A 100 -5.92 -4.79 -21.46
C PRO A 100 -4.74 -4.47 -20.53
N GLU A 101 -4.97 -3.70 -19.46
CA GLU A 101 -3.93 -3.35 -18.48
C GLU A 101 -3.45 -4.60 -17.74
N LEU A 102 -4.39 -5.44 -17.32
CA LEU A 102 -4.08 -6.71 -16.65
C LEU A 102 -3.33 -7.66 -17.58
N GLY A 103 -3.69 -7.72 -18.88
CA GLY A 103 -2.98 -8.48 -19.89
C GLY A 103 -1.52 -8.04 -20.04
N ALA A 104 -1.29 -6.74 -20.12
CA ALA A 104 0.06 -6.18 -20.21
C ALA A 104 0.91 -6.43 -18.94
N MET A 105 0.29 -6.33 -17.74
CA MET A 105 0.97 -6.66 -16.48
C MET A 105 1.34 -8.16 -16.40
N LEU A 106 0.44 -9.04 -16.83
CA LEU A 106 0.70 -10.48 -16.89
C LEU A 106 1.81 -10.81 -17.90
N ASP A 107 1.87 -10.10 -19.03
CA ASP A 107 2.94 -10.27 -20.03
C ASP A 107 4.31 -9.87 -19.48
N ASP A 108 4.39 -8.75 -18.75
CA ASP A 108 5.62 -8.28 -18.11
C ASP A 108 6.09 -9.21 -16.97
N VAL A 109 5.15 -9.70 -16.15
CA VAL A 109 5.44 -10.59 -15.02
C VAL A 109 5.80 -12.00 -15.47
N GLU A 110 5.26 -12.50 -16.59
CA GLU A 110 5.43 -13.88 -17.08
C GLU A 110 5.19 -14.92 -15.97
N PRO A 111 3.97 -15.04 -15.41
CA PRO A 111 3.72 -15.88 -14.25
C PRO A 111 3.80 -17.37 -14.58
N ALA A 112 4.46 -18.13 -13.70
CA ALA A 112 4.50 -19.59 -13.75
C ALA A 112 3.21 -20.24 -13.22
N ALA A 113 2.39 -19.51 -12.46
CA ALA A 113 1.02 -19.84 -12.10
C ALA A 113 0.20 -18.57 -11.90
N LEU A 114 -1.11 -18.67 -12.12
CA LEU A 114 -2.06 -17.59 -11.92
C LEU A 114 -3.19 -18.06 -11.01
N VAL A 115 -3.36 -17.35 -9.90
CA VAL A 115 -4.38 -17.60 -8.89
C VAL A 115 -5.44 -16.51 -8.98
N VAL A 116 -6.71 -16.86 -9.14
CA VAL A 116 -7.78 -15.90 -9.43
C VAL A 116 -8.98 -16.13 -8.53
N GLU A 117 -9.48 -15.08 -7.91
CA GLU A 117 -10.74 -15.13 -7.19
C GLU A 117 -11.93 -15.11 -8.17
N ALA A 118 -12.94 -15.91 -7.88
CA ALA A 118 -14.08 -16.17 -8.79
C ALA A 118 -14.76 -14.93 -9.38
N PRO A 119 -14.96 -13.81 -8.65
CA PRO A 119 -15.56 -12.61 -9.24
C PRO A 119 -14.76 -12.01 -10.40
N PHE A 120 -13.44 -12.26 -10.47
CA PHE A 120 -12.53 -11.67 -11.47
C PHE A 120 -12.13 -12.64 -12.59
N GLU A 121 -12.72 -13.84 -12.63
CA GLU A 121 -12.41 -14.86 -13.63
C GLU A 121 -12.64 -14.36 -15.06
N ARG A 122 -13.72 -13.64 -15.29
CA ARG A 122 -14.06 -13.13 -16.62
C ARG A 122 -13.04 -12.10 -17.11
N GLU A 123 -12.68 -11.13 -16.28
CA GLU A 123 -11.72 -10.07 -16.59
C GLU A 123 -10.33 -10.65 -16.87
N VAL A 124 -9.90 -11.63 -16.07
CA VAL A 124 -8.64 -12.35 -16.28
C VAL A 124 -8.67 -13.15 -17.58
N ARG A 125 -9.76 -13.84 -17.88
CA ARG A 125 -9.91 -14.59 -19.14
C ARG A 125 -9.87 -13.66 -20.35
N GLU A 126 -10.52 -12.51 -20.29
CA GLU A 126 -10.46 -11.48 -21.32
C GLU A 126 -9.04 -10.93 -21.48
N ALA A 127 -8.32 -10.70 -20.39
CA ALA A 127 -6.93 -10.26 -20.39
C ALA A 127 -5.99 -11.28 -21.08
N LEU A 128 -6.12 -12.56 -20.73
CA LEU A 128 -5.30 -13.64 -21.31
C LEU A 128 -5.64 -13.94 -22.78
N ALA A 129 -6.86 -13.63 -23.23
CA ALA A 129 -7.29 -13.76 -24.62
C ALA A 129 -7.01 -12.50 -25.44
N GLY A 130 -6.67 -11.39 -24.80
CA GLY A 130 -6.34 -10.11 -25.40
C GLY A 130 -5.01 -10.14 -26.17
N GLY A 131 -4.75 -9.09 -26.95
CA GLY A 131 -3.53 -8.98 -27.74
C GLY A 131 -2.31 -8.51 -26.92
N GLU A 132 -2.52 -8.05 -25.72
CA GLU A 132 -1.50 -7.53 -24.80
C GLU A 132 -0.73 -8.67 -24.11
N TYR A 133 -1.36 -9.82 -23.86
CA TYR A 133 -0.70 -11.00 -23.32
C TYR A 133 -0.22 -11.91 -24.47
N ALA A 134 1.09 -12.09 -24.58
CA ALA A 134 1.70 -12.92 -25.62
C ALA A 134 2.41 -14.18 -25.03
N GLY A 135 2.44 -14.32 -23.71
CA GLY A 135 3.08 -15.43 -23.02
C GLY A 135 2.33 -16.76 -23.16
N ASP A 136 2.97 -17.85 -22.75
CA ASP A 136 2.35 -19.16 -22.62
C ASP A 136 1.36 -19.16 -21.43
N LEU A 137 0.17 -19.73 -21.61
CA LEU A 137 -0.84 -19.79 -20.56
C LEU A 137 -0.32 -20.58 -19.35
N PRO A 138 -0.26 -19.96 -18.15
CA PRO A 138 0.18 -20.64 -16.93
C PRO A 138 -0.90 -21.62 -16.43
N PRO A 139 -0.57 -22.51 -15.48
CA PRO A 139 -1.55 -23.19 -14.66
C PRO A 139 -2.50 -22.21 -14.00
N LEU A 140 -3.81 -22.47 -14.07
CA LEU A 140 -4.87 -21.60 -13.58
C LEU A 140 -5.48 -22.19 -12.29
N VAL A 141 -5.45 -21.43 -11.21
CA VAL A 141 -6.01 -21.83 -9.91
C VAL A 141 -7.11 -20.87 -9.51
N GLY A 142 -8.30 -21.39 -9.28
CA GLY A 142 -9.46 -20.60 -8.89
C GLY A 142 -9.67 -20.59 -7.38
N LEU A 143 -9.80 -19.41 -6.79
CA LEU A 143 -10.24 -19.20 -5.42
C LEU A 143 -11.76 -19.00 -5.44
N PRO A 144 -12.56 -19.89 -4.80
CA PRO A 144 -14.00 -19.72 -4.72
C PRO A 144 -14.38 -18.37 -4.11
N ALA A 145 -15.48 -17.77 -4.54
CA ALA A 145 -16.03 -16.59 -3.88
C ALA A 145 -16.46 -16.95 -2.44
N ASP A 146 -16.34 -15.98 -1.53
CA ASP A 146 -16.89 -16.14 -0.20
C ASP A 146 -18.40 -15.89 -0.24
N GLY A 147 -19.15 -16.77 0.28
CA GLY A 147 -20.57 -16.66 0.39
C GLY A 147 -21.19 -18.04 0.52
N GLU A 148 -21.67 -18.34 1.70
CA GLU A 148 -22.32 -19.60 2.04
C GLU A 148 -21.33 -20.78 2.25
N ALA A 149 -20.65 -20.78 3.40
CA ALA A 149 -20.31 -22.02 4.09
C ALA A 149 -21.58 -22.78 4.50
N GLY A 150 -22.58 -22.74 3.65
CA GLY A 150 -23.87 -23.41 3.66
C GLY A 150 -23.86 -24.55 2.67
N GLY A 151 -23.16 -25.58 2.96
CA GLY A 151 -23.51 -26.99 2.80
C GLY A 151 -23.95 -27.53 1.44
N ASP A 152 -23.88 -26.84 0.29
CA ASP A 152 -24.36 -27.42 -0.97
C ASP A 152 -23.33 -27.56 -2.11
N GLY A 153 -22.07 -27.19 -1.89
CA GLY A 153 -21.04 -27.35 -2.93
C GLY A 153 -21.17 -26.47 -4.15
N SER A 154 -22.03 -25.44 -4.12
CA SER A 154 -22.37 -24.65 -5.32
C SER A 154 -21.27 -23.70 -5.80
N GLU A 155 -20.27 -23.34 -5.00
CA GLU A 155 -19.22 -22.40 -5.37
C GLU A 155 -17.96 -23.05 -5.94
N ALA A 156 -17.52 -24.19 -5.38
CA ALA A 156 -16.58 -25.06 -6.09
C ALA A 156 -17.16 -25.43 -7.47
N ALA A 157 -18.50 -25.58 -7.57
CA ALA A 157 -19.19 -25.78 -8.83
C ALA A 157 -19.11 -24.58 -9.80
N LYS A 158 -18.96 -23.34 -9.33
CA LYS A 158 -18.83 -22.17 -10.23
C LYS A 158 -17.47 -22.13 -10.93
N PHE A 159 -16.36 -22.43 -10.25
CA PHE A 159 -15.06 -22.58 -10.93
C PHE A 159 -14.98 -23.87 -11.74
N ALA A 160 -15.57 -24.98 -11.29
CA ALA A 160 -15.67 -26.20 -12.07
C ALA A 160 -16.53 -26.04 -13.34
N ALA A 161 -17.37 -25.00 -13.40
CA ALA A 161 -18.16 -24.62 -14.57
C ALA A 161 -17.56 -23.43 -15.35
N ALA A 162 -16.44 -22.83 -14.90
CA ALA A 162 -15.77 -21.76 -15.61
C ALA A 162 -15.22 -22.28 -16.94
N GLU A 163 -15.36 -21.48 -18.00
CA GLU A 163 -14.84 -21.86 -19.31
C GLU A 163 -13.32 -21.91 -19.29
N PRO A 164 -12.69 -22.93 -19.95
CA PRO A 164 -11.25 -22.98 -20.10
C PRO A 164 -10.70 -21.73 -20.78
N VAL A 165 -9.45 -21.39 -20.45
CA VAL A 165 -8.69 -20.39 -21.19
C VAL A 165 -7.78 -21.12 -22.17
N GLY A 166 -8.07 -21.05 -23.45
CA GLY A 166 -7.38 -21.85 -24.46
C GLY A 166 -7.52 -23.35 -24.20
N ASP A 167 -6.43 -24.02 -23.88
CA ASP A 167 -6.38 -25.44 -23.51
C ASP A 167 -6.22 -25.67 -21.99
N ARG A 168 -6.25 -24.61 -21.18
CA ARG A 168 -6.10 -24.67 -19.72
C ARG A 168 -7.45 -24.71 -19.00
N GLU A 169 -7.61 -25.68 -18.14
CA GLU A 169 -8.74 -25.79 -17.23
C GLU A 169 -8.39 -25.16 -15.87
N TRP A 170 -9.39 -24.67 -15.18
CA TRP A 170 -9.25 -24.14 -13.84
C TRP A 170 -9.17 -25.27 -12.81
N GLN A 171 -8.20 -25.16 -11.90
CA GLN A 171 -8.12 -26.01 -10.70
C GLN A 171 -8.71 -25.23 -9.52
N VAL A 172 -9.67 -25.81 -8.81
CA VAL A 172 -10.22 -25.18 -7.61
C VAL A 172 -9.21 -25.32 -6.47
N TYR A 173 -8.76 -24.20 -5.91
CA TYR A 173 -7.70 -24.14 -4.90
C TYR A 173 -7.95 -25.10 -3.73
N SER A 174 -9.15 -25.05 -3.11
CA SER A 174 -9.49 -25.90 -1.95
C SER A 174 -9.46 -27.40 -2.27
N GLU A 175 -9.77 -27.79 -3.51
CA GLU A 175 -9.76 -29.18 -3.97
C GLU A 175 -8.36 -29.65 -4.40
N ALA A 176 -7.56 -28.70 -4.95
CA ALA A 176 -6.20 -28.97 -5.40
C ALA A 176 -5.19 -29.07 -4.24
N LEU A 177 -5.50 -28.53 -3.06
CA LEU A 177 -4.61 -28.57 -1.92
C LEU A 177 -4.35 -30.00 -1.44
N PRO A 178 -3.08 -30.49 -1.41
CA PRO A 178 -2.75 -31.78 -0.86
C PRO A 178 -3.21 -31.94 0.60
N ALA A 179 -3.56 -33.17 1.00
CA ALA A 179 -3.96 -33.45 2.39
C ALA A 179 -2.77 -33.41 3.38
N ASP A 180 -1.54 -33.60 2.89
CA ASP A 180 -0.32 -33.56 3.69
C ASP A 180 0.02 -32.11 4.05
N ASP A 181 -0.09 -31.75 5.32
CA ASP A 181 0.22 -30.43 5.89
C ASP A 181 1.54 -30.39 6.67
N SER A 182 2.31 -31.48 6.65
CA SER A 182 3.61 -31.57 7.31
C SER A 182 4.61 -30.54 6.75
N ALA A 183 5.66 -30.23 7.50
CA ALA A 183 6.68 -29.26 7.07
C ALA A 183 7.27 -29.64 5.71
N VAL A 184 7.37 -28.68 4.80
CA VAL A 184 8.08 -28.85 3.53
C VAL A 184 9.56 -28.57 3.72
N GLU A 185 10.41 -29.34 3.03
CA GLU A 185 11.82 -29.03 2.96
C GLU A 185 11.99 -27.67 2.27
N GLY A 186 12.61 -26.71 2.94
CA GLY A 186 12.87 -25.37 2.39
C GLY A 186 13.86 -25.43 1.23
N VAL A 187 13.87 -24.38 0.43
CA VAL A 187 14.89 -24.13 -0.57
C VAL A 187 15.88 -23.09 -0.07
N ASP A 188 17.08 -23.11 -0.61
CA ASP A 188 18.09 -22.12 -0.30
C ASP A 188 17.71 -20.76 -0.88
N VAL A 189 17.26 -19.82 -0.05
CA VAL A 189 17.00 -18.42 -0.42
C VAL A 189 18.01 -17.50 0.23
N ALA A 190 18.50 -16.53 -0.54
CA ALA A 190 19.35 -15.46 -0.06
C ALA A 190 18.51 -14.25 0.37
N LEU A 191 19.11 -13.35 1.16
CA LEU A 191 18.44 -12.08 1.52
C LEU A 191 18.13 -11.21 0.29
N ASP A 192 18.92 -11.37 -0.77
CA ASP A 192 18.79 -10.62 -2.02
C ASP A 192 17.84 -11.27 -3.03
N ASP A 193 17.37 -12.51 -2.76
CA ASP A 193 16.38 -13.13 -3.63
C ASP A 193 15.04 -12.39 -3.56
N PRO A 194 14.38 -12.16 -4.71
CA PRO A 194 13.04 -11.58 -4.74
C PRO A 194 12.01 -12.47 -4.04
N HIS A 195 11.04 -11.86 -3.37
CA HIS A 195 9.95 -12.57 -2.73
C HIS A 195 8.57 -12.00 -3.08
N LEU A 196 8.48 -10.69 -3.28
CA LEU A 196 7.21 -10.01 -3.52
C LEU A 196 7.41 -8.93 -4.58
N PHE A 197 6.60 -8.95 -5.63
CA PHE A 197 6.49 -7.85 -6.57
C PHE A 197 5.25 -7.05 -6.26
N LEU A 198 5.38 -5.74 -6.20
CA LEU A 198 4.26 -4.84 -5.90
C LEU A 198 4.24 -3.70 -6.91
N HIS A 199 3.13 -3.56 -7.60
CA HIS A 199 3.02 -2.51 -8.60
C HIS A 199 2.76 -1.14 -7.98
N THR A 200 3.35 -0.13 -8.61
CA THR A 200 3.13 1.29 -8.31
C THR A 200 2.43 1.95 -9.48
N GLY A 201 1.52 2.90 -9.18
CA GLY A 201 0.88 3.69 -10.22
C GLY A 201 1.90 4.62 -10.90
N GLY A 202 2.22 4.37 -12.15
CA GLY A 202 3.01 5.25 -12.98
C GLY A 202 2.16 6.45 -13.47
N SER A 203 2.78 7.63 -13.54
CA SER A 203 2.13 8.82 -14.10
C SER A 203 2.14 8.85 -15.64
N THR A 204 2.78 7.90 -16.30
CA THR A 204 3.13 7.94 -17.72
C THR A 204 2.84 6.63 -18.47
N GLY A 205 2.17 5.63 -17.86
CA GLY A 205 1.94 4.36 -18.52
C GLY A 205 1.46 3.25 -17.58
N LEU A 206 1.73 2.01 -17.94
CA LEU A 206 1.43 0.84 -17.13
C LEU A 206 2.09 0.92 -15.75
N PRO A 207 1.44 0.35 -14.71
CA PRO A 207 2.06 0.21 -13.40
C PRO A 207 3.38 -0.56 -13.50
N LYS A 208 4.34 -0.24 -12.61
CA LYS A 208 5.66 -0.87 -12.54
C LYS A 208 5.74 -1.79 -11.34
N GLU A 209 6.33 -2.96 -11.52
CA GLU A 209 6.56 -3.90 -10.43
C GLU A 209 7.85 -3.56 -9.67
N VAL A 210 7.72 -3.15 -8.41
CA VAL A 210 8.87 -2.97 -7.50
C VAL A 210 9.29 -4.31 -6.94
N VAL A 211 10.56 -4.63 -7.09
CA VAL A 211 11.14 -5.87 -6.60
C VAL A 211 11.43 -5.78 -5.10
N GLN A 212 10.66 -6.50 -4.28
CA GLN A 212 10.88 -6.61 -2.85
C GLN A 212 11.61 -7.91 -2.53
N THR A 213 12.80 -7.82 -1.92
CA THR A 213 13.61 -8.97 -1.56
C THR A 213 13.25 -9.50 -0.16
N HIS A 214 13.58 -10.77 0.12
CA HIS A 214 13.45 -11.34 1.48
C HIS A 214 14.13 -10.47 2.54
N GLY A 215 15.32 -9.95 2.23
CA GLY A 215 16.08 -9.07 3.13
C GLY A 215 15.39 -7.73 3.33
N GLY A 216 14.92 -7.08 2.25
CA GLY A 216 14.20 -5.82 2.32
C GLY A 216 12.96 -5.91 3.19
N ILE A 217 12.15 -6.95 2.99
CA ILE A 217 10.94 -7.21 3.78
C ILE A 217 11.27 -7.44 5.27
N ALA A 218 12.31 -8.23 5.55
CA ALA A 218 12.73 -8.48 6.93
C ALA A 218 13.22 -7.19 7.61
N TRP A 219 14.01 -6.37 6.93
CA TRP A 219 14.49 -5.10 7.45
C TRP A 219 13.36 -4.09 7.66
N ASN A 220 12.38 -4.03 6.73
CA ASN A 220 11.19 -3.22 6.92
C ASN A 220 10.44 -3.64 8.19
N ALA A 221 10.24 -4.95 8.41
CA ALA A 221 9.59 -5.43 9.61
C ALA A 221 10.37 -5.06 10.88
N PHE A 222 11.70 -5.19 10.90
CA PHE A 222 12.52 -4.80 12.04
C PHE A 222 12.47 -3.30 12.30
N ASN A 223 12.59 -2.49 11.24
CA ASN A 223 12.48 -1.04 11.35
C ASN A 223 11.12 -0.64 11.94
N THR A 224 10.03 -1.17 11.38
CA THR A 224 8.67 -0.85 11.84
C THR A 224 8.44 -1.26 13.30
N VAL A 225 8.79 -2.50 13.64
CA VAL A 225 8.64 -3.01 15.01
C VAL A 225 9.34 -2.13 16.03
N LEU A 226 10.58 -1.75 15.75
CA LEU A 226 11.41 -1.00 16.68
C LEU A 226 11.09 0.50 16.70
N SER A 227 10.87 1.10 15.52
CA SER A 227 10.60 2.54 15.41
C SER A 227 9.19 2.94 15.82
N TRP A 228 8.21 2.03 15.67
CA TRP A 228 6.81 2.30 16.04
C TRP A 228 6.42 1.67 17.39
N GLY A 229 7.34 0.96 18.05
CA GLY A 229 7.07 0.32 19.35
C GLY A 229 5.97 -0.73 19.28
N LEU A 230 5.92 -1.54 18.19
CA LEU A 230 4.95 -2.63 18.07
C LEU A 230 5.21 -3.71 19.10
N ARG A 231 4.14 -4.40 19.52
CA ARG A 231 4.15 -5.40 20.59
C ARG A 231 3.64 -6.75 20.10
N PRO A 232 4.06 -7.86 20.74
CA PRO A 232 3.58 -9.19 20.36
C PRO A 232 2.07 -9.40 20.53
N ASP A 233 1.41 -8.61 21.35
CA ASP A 233 -0.02 -8.65 21.62
C ASP A 233 -0.83 -7.64 20.79
N ASP A 234 -0.19 -6.93 19.86
CA ASP A 234 -0.92 -6.02 18.99
C ASP A 234 -1.88 -6.76 18.05
N VAL A 235 -3.03 -6.13 17.87
CA VAL A 235 -4.09 -6.53 16.94
C VAL A 235 -4.35 -5.36 16.00
N THR A 236 -4.44 -5.64 14.70
CA THR A 236 -4.69 -4.61 13.69
C THR A 236 -5.72 -5.05 12.66
N PRO A 237 -6.72 -4.21 12.33
CA PRO A 237 -7.51 -4.38 11.12
C PRO A 237 -6.67 -3.93 9.92
N MET A 238 -6.52 -4.80 8.92
CA MET A 238 -5.76 -4.52 7.72
C MET A 238 -6.70 -4.03 6.63
N VAL A 239 -6.76 -2.71 6.47
CA VAL A 239 -7.70 -2.01 5.57
C VAL A 239 -7.09 -1.64 4.21
N PHE A 240 -5.85 -2.03 3.96
CA PHE A 240 -5.21 -1.82 2.66
C PHE A 240 -5.43 -3.02 1.73
N PRO A 241 -5.53 -2.79 0.40
CA PRO A 241 -5.54 -3.89 -0.54
C PRO A 241 -4.22 -4.68 -0.54
N MET A 242 -4.31 -6.01 -0.61
CA MET A 242 -3.13 -6.89 -0.65
C MET A 242 -2.36 -6.85 -1.98
N PHE A 243 -2.82 -6.13 -2.98
CA PHE A 243 -2.02 -5.84 -4.18
C PHE A 243 -1.15 -4.58 -4.03
N HIS A 244 -1.19 -3.89 -2.89
CA HIS A 244 -0.33 -2.78 -2.54
C HIS A 244 0.58 -3.10 -1.35
N THR A 245 1.69 -2.37 -1.24
CA THR A 245 2.64 -2.50 -0.13
C THR A 245 1.97 -2.30 1.24
N GLY A 246 0.90 -1.50 1.30
CA GLY A 246 0.09 -1.28 2.50
C GLY A 246 -0.49 -2.57 3.08
N GLY A 247 -0.98 -3.46 2.22
CA GLY A 247 -1.57 -4.75 2.61
C GLY A 247 -0.55 -5.77 3.17
N TRP A 248 0.75 -5.55 2.95
CA TRP A 248 1.80 -6.45 3.40
C TRP A 248 2.78 -5.79 4.37
N ASN A 249 3.51 -4.79 3.88
CA ASN A 249 4.71 -4.29 4.52
C ASN A 249 4.44 -3.22 5.60
N VAL A 250 3.23 -2.62 5.65
CA VAL A 250 2.91 -1.61 6.68
C VAL A 250 2.75 -2.27 8.04
N LEU A 251 1.78 -3.17 8.21
CA LEU A 251 1.57 -3.84 9.50
C LEU A 251 1.51 -5.37 9.39
N THR A 252 1.00 -5.95 8.30
CA THR A 252 0.76 -7.40 8.19
C THR A 252 2.02 -8.21 8.48
N ILE A 253 3.10 -7.97 7.76
CA ILE A 253 4.36 -8.69 7.96
C ILE A 253 5.06 -8.30 9.26
N PRO A 254 5.16 -7.02 9.67
CA PRO A 254 5.68 -6.64 10.99
C PRO A 254 4.94 -7.33 12.16
N ILE A 255 3.62 -7.38 12.12
CA ILE A 255 2.79 -8.06 13.14
C ILE A 255 3.04 -9.57 13.13
N PHE A 256 3.12 -10.22 11.96
CA PHE A 256 3.47 -11.64 11.88
C PHE A 256 4.88 -11.92 12.41
N HIS A 257 5.85 -11.05 12.21
CA HIS A 257 7.18 -11.18 12.81
C HIS A 257 7.15 -11.18 14.33
N LEU A 258 6.25 -10.39 14.93
CA LEU A 258 6.08 -10.32 16.40
C LEU A 258 5.22 -11.46 16.97
N GLY A 259 4.30 -11.99 16.19
CA GLY A 259 3.31 -12.95 16.62
C GLY A 259 2.03 -12.30 17.16
N GLY A 260 1.70 -11.11 16.69
CA GLY A 260 0.41 -10.45 16.92
C GLY A 260 -0.69 -10.96 15.99
N THR A 261 -1.80 -10.25 15.91
CA THR A 261 -2.98 -10.66 15.14
C THR A 261 -3.32 -9.63 14.05
N VAL A 262 -3.54 -10.12 12.84
CA VAL A 262 -4.03 -9.32 11.71
C VAL A 262 -5.45 -9.75 11.39
N ILE A 263 -6.36 -8.80 11.24
CA ILE A 263 -7.75 -9.04 10.83
C ILE A 263 -7.87 -8.56 9.39
N ILE A 264 -8.38 -9.39 8.50
CA ILE A 264 -8.59 -9.06 7.08
C ILE A 264 -10.06 -9.15 6.71
N SER A 265 -10.51 -8.19 5.89
CA SER A 265 -11.82 -8.18 5.23
C SER A 265 -11.65 -8.09 3.73
N ARG A 266 -12.61 -8.62 2.97
CA ARG A 266 -12.62 -8.58 1.50
C ARG A 266 -12.75 -7.16 0.98
N ASP A 267 -13.71 -6.47 1.51
CA ASP A 267 -14.06 -5.11 1.12
C ASP A 267 -13.95 -4.19 2.35
N PHE A 268 -13.79 -2.90 2.10
CA PHE A 268 -13.77 -1.91 3.17
C PHE A 268 -15.20 -1.41 3.43
N ASP A 269 -15.64 -1.56 4.68
CA ASP A 269 -16.82 -0.90 5.23
C ASP A 269 -16.42 -0.19 6.54
N PRO A 270 -16.66 1.12 6.69
CA PRO A 270 -16.21 1.87 7.86
C PRO A 270 -16.87 1.41 9.16
N GLY A 271 -18.16 1.06 9.14
CA GLY A 271 -18.87 0.54 10.31
C GLY A 271 -18.33 -0.81 10.74
N GLU A 272 -18.07 -1.72 9.80
CA GLU A 272 -17.44 -3.02 10.07
C GLU A 272 -16.06 -2.83 10.70
N VAL A 273 -15.21 -1.93 10.17
CA VAL A 273 -13.89 -1.69 10.76
C VAL A 273 -14.00 -1.17 12.19
N LEU A 274 -14.97 -0.28 12.48
CA LEU A 274 -15.23 0.18 13.84
C LEU A 274 -15.68 -0.97 14.76
N GLU A 275 -16.57 -1.85 14.30
CA GLU A 275 -16.99 -3.06 15.04
C GLU A 275 -15.78 -4.01 15.30
N LEU A 276 -14.88 -4.17 14.32
CA LEU A 276 -13.67 -4.98 14.49
C LEU A 276 -12.70 -4.35 15.50
N VAL A 277 -12.57 -3.02 15.51
CA VAL A 277 -11.73 -2.30 16.49
C VAL A 277 -12.19 -2.58 17.90
N GLU A 278 -13.49 -2.44 18.19
CA GLU A 278 -14.04 -2.71 19.50
C GLU A 278 -14.07 -4.21 19.83
N GLY A 279 -14.51 -5.04 18.88
CA GLY A 279 -14.74 -6.49 19.10
C GLY A 279 -13.46 -7.29 19.33
N TYR A 280 -12.34 -6.85 18.78
CA TYR A 280 -11.04 -7.53 18.91
C TYR A 280 -10.01 -6.71 19.72
N ASP A 281 -10.42 -5.64 20.39
CA ASP A 281 -9.52 -4.75 21.14
C ASP A 281 -8.32 -4.32 20.28
N CYS A 282 -8.56 -3.87 19.03
CA CYS A 282 -7.48 -3.49 18.12
C CYS A 282 -6.61 -2.41 18.73
N SER A 283 -5.30 -2.63 18.73
CA SER A 283 -4.35 -1.76 19.45
C SER A 283 -3.59 -0.82 18.54
N VAL A 284 -3.52 -1.11 17.24
CA VAL A 284 -2.84 -0.30 16.25
C VAL A 284 -3.67 -0.23 14.96
N LEU A 285 -3.73 0.95 14.36
CA LEU A 285 -4.46 1.19 13.12
C LEU A 285 -3.60 2.03 12.17
N VAL A 286 -3.45 1.58 10.94
CA VAL A 286 -2.87 2.40 9.86
C VAL A 286 -3.82 2.36 8.68
N ALA A 287 -4.18 3.53 8.17
CA ALA A 287 -5.11 3.64 7.06
C ALA A 287 -4.79 4.84 6.17
N VAL A 288 -5.36 4.89 4.98
CA VAL A 288 -5.32 6.10 4.14
C VAL A 288 -6.28 7.17 4.67
N PRO A 289 -6.02 8.47 4.39
CA PRO A 289 -6.87 9.57 4.89
C PRO A 289 -8.36 9.39 4.61
N ALA A 290 -8.72 8.88 3.44
CA ALA A 290 -10.13 8.66 3.08
C ALA A 290 -10.81 7.60 3.96
N VAL A 291 -10.11 6.50 4.28
CA VAL A 291 -10.61 5.46 5.20
C VAL A 291 -10.84 6.06 6.59
N LEU A 292 -9.86 6.82 7.11
CA LEU A 292 -9.98 7.48 8.42
C LEU A 292 -11.14 8.48 8.45
N ARG A 293 -11.38 9.21 7.37
CA ARG A 293 -12.51 10.13 7.21
C ARG A 293 -13.84 9.37 7.20
N PHE A 294 -13.97 8.31 6.39
CA PHE A 294 -15.19 7.51 6.33
C PHE A 294 -15.55 6.88 7.67
N MET A 295 -14.54 6.48 8.46
CA MET A 295 -14.78 6.03 9.84
C MET A 295 -15.35 7.14 10.73
N VAL A 296 -14.82 8.38 10.63
CA VAL A 296 -15.35 9.55 11.37
C VAL A 296 -16.78 9.91 10.95
N GLU A 297 -17.12 9.74 9.68
CA GLU A 297 -18.44 10.05 9.13
C GLU A 297 -19.48 8.93 9.36
N ASP A 298 -19.03 7.74 9.80
CA ASP A 298 -19.93 6.62 10.04
C ASP A 298 -20.80 6.81 11.30
N LYS A 299 -22.01 6.28 11.25
CA LYS A 299 -22.99 6.35 12.36
C LYS A 299 -22.51 5.66 13.64
N GLU A 300 -21.64 4.66 13.54
CA GLU A 300 -21.10 3.93 14.69
C GLU A 300 -19.90 4.67 15.35
N TRP A 301 -19.38 5.72 14.71
CA TRP A 301 -18.21 6.46 15.18
C TRP A 301 -18.32 6.91 16.64
N GLU A 302 -19.46 7.54 17.00
CA GLU A 302 -19.67 8.07 18.35
C GLU A 302 -19.89 6.98 19.40
N SER A 303 -20.36 5.79 19.01
CA SER A 303 -20.71 4.70 19.92
C SER A 303 -19.58 3.71 20.15
N THR A 304 -18.65 3.55 19.20
CA THR A 304 -17.55 2.58 19.26
C THR A 304 -16.54 2.92 20.36
N ASP A 305 -16.10 1.94 21.12
CA ASP A 305 -14.99 2.10 22.07
C ASP A 305 -13.63 2.02 21.34
N LEU A 306 -12.94 3.17 21.26
CA LEU A 306 -11.61 3.28 20.65
C LEU A 306 -10.46 3.21 21.66
N SER A 307 -10.75 2.97 22.95
CA SER A 307 -9.75 3.03 24.03
C SER A 307 -8.64 1.98 23.95
N SER A 308 -8.85 0.93 23.18
CA SER A 308 -7.82 -0.09 22.90
C SER A 308 -6.71 0.41 21.99
N ILE A 309 -6.99 1.41 21.12
CA ILE A 309 -6.04 1.92 20.14
C ILE A 309 -4.93 2.71 20.86
N ARG A 310 -3.70 2.20 20.80
CA ARG A 310 -2.52 2.86 21.36
C ARG A 310 -1.99 3.97 20.46
N PHE A 311 -2.06 3.76 19.15
CA PHE A 311 -1.81 4.78 18.15
C PHE A 311 -2.52 4.47 16.83
N ALA A 312 -2.80 5.51 16.08
CA ALA A 312 -3.24 5.43 14.70
C ALA A 312 -2.30 6.24 13.79
N LYS A 313 -2.15 5.78 12.54
CA LYS A 313 -1.36 6.51 11.53
C LYS A 313 -2.14 6.65 10.24
N SER A 314 -2.02 7.83 9.64
CA SER A 314 -2.46 8.07 8.28
C SER A 314 -1.30 7.87 7.32
N GLY A 315 -1.48 7.13 6.23
CA GLY A 315 -0.43 6.87 5.24
C GLY A 315 -0.95 6.90 3.80
N GLY A 316 -0.04 7.05 2.84
CA GLY A 316 -0.37 7.05 1.41
C GLY A 316 -0.86 8.40 0.84
N GLY A 317 -0.97 9.42 1.68
CA GLY A 317 -1.32 10.79 1.28
C GLY A 317 -1.42 11.72 2.47
N PRO A 318 -1.47 13.05 2.26
CA PRO A 318 -1.63 14.02 3.34
C PRO A 318 -2.99 13.85 4.03
N CYS A 319 -2.98 13.84 5.35
CA CYS A 319 -4.19 13.80 6.17
C CYS A 319 -4.59 15.20 6.58
N ARG A 320 -5.88 15.53 6.45
CA ARG A 320 -6.42 16.84 6.82
C ARG A 320 -6.42 17.02 8.34
N ASP A 321 -6.14 18.23 8.78
CA ASP A 321 -6.13 18.58 10.21
C ASP A 321 -7.45 18.25 10.90
N SER A 322 -8.60 18.48 10.22
CA SER A 322 -9.92 18.16 10.76
C SER A 322 -10.13 16.67 11.07
N ILE A 323 -9.52 15.77 10.30
CA ILE A 323 -9.57 14.33 10.57
C ILE A 323 -8.68 14.01 11.78
N ILE A 324 -7.47 14.56 11.82
CA ILE A 324 -6.55 14.39 12.96
C ILE A 324 -7.19 14.87 14.26
N GLU A 325 -7.86 16.03 14.23
CA GLU A 325 -8.58 16.58 15.37
C GLU A 325 -9.74 15.69 15.82
N ALA A 326 -10.56 15.18 14.88
CA ALA A 326 -11.68 14.30 15.20
C ALA A 326 -11.23 13.00 15.91
N TRP A 327 -10.11 12.40 15.50
CA TRP A 327 -9.52 11.25 16.17
C TRP A 327 -8.97 11.61 17.55
N ALA A 328 -8.29 12.77 17.67
CA ALA A 328 -7.76 13.27 18.94
C ALA A 328 -8.85 13.57 19.96
N ASP A 329 -10.01 14.09 19.53
CA ASP A 329 -11.17 14.33 20.39
C ASP A 329 -11.76 13.03 20.99
N ARG A 330 -11.54 11.90 20.30
CA ARG A 330 -11.88 10.56 20.78
C ARG A 330 -10.73 9.89 21.56
N GLY A 331 -9.65 10.63 21.86
CA GLY A 331 -8.51 10.18 22.66
C GLY A 331 -7.50 9.31 21.91
N VAL A 332 -7.54 9.28 20.57
CA VAL A 332 -6.59 8.54 19.74
C VAL A 332 -5.62 9.51 19.08
N ASP A 333 -4.33 9.37 19.36
CA ASP A 333 -3.27 10.14 18.71
C ASP A 333 -3.07 9.65 17.27
N LEU A 334 -3.68 10.37 16.32
CA LEU A 334 -3.49 10.13 14.89
C LEU A 334 -2.30 10.95 14.39
N SER A 335 -1.29 10.28 13.89
CA SER A 335 -0.11 10.89 13.29
C SER A 335 0.00 10.58 11.80
N GLN A 336 0.77 11.39 11.06
CA GLN A 336 1.07 11.07 9.68
C GLN A 336 2.20 10.05 9.60
N GLY A 337 2.08 9.11 8.66
CA GLY A 337 3.12 8.19 8.24
C GLY A 337 3.54 8.49 6.82
N TYR A 338 4.75 8.10 6.47
CA TYR A 338 5.28 8.29 5.14
C TYR A 338 6.08 7.06 4.68
N GLY A 339 5.89 6.76 3.42
CA GLY A 339 6.64 5.76 2.72
C GLY A 339 6.08 5.50 1.33
N LEU A 340 6.85 4.83 0.54
CA LEU A 340 6.52 4.43 -0.83
C LEU A 340 6.99 3.00 -1.05
N THR A 341 6.47 2.36 -2.07
CA THR A 341 6.79 0.95 -2.37
C THR A 341 8.29 0.77 -2.64
N GLU A 342 8.90 1.73 -3.29
CA GLU A 342 10.32 1.75 -3.67
C GLU A 342 11.26 1.79 -2.45
N CYS A 343 10.87 2.45 -1.37
CA CYS A 343 11.70 2.59 -0.15
C CYS A 343 11.26 1.67 0.99
N GLY A 344 10.23 0.80 0.77
CA GLY A 344 9.48 0.21 1.86
C GLY A 344 8.58 1.26 2.56
N PRO A 345 7.41 0.89 3.06
CA PRO A 345 6.36 1.87 3.39
C PRO A 345 6.56 2.63 4.71
N ASN A 346 7.46 2.20 5.59
CA ASN A 346 7.53 2.67 6.98
C ASN A 346 8.86 3.40 7.26
N ASN A 347 9.07 4.52 6.58
CA ASN A 347 10.36 5.22 6.64
C ASN A 347 10.47 6.18 7.83
N PHE A 348 9.33 6.66 8.37
CA PHE A 348 9.32 7.65 9.44
C PHE A 348 8.51 7.21 10.65
N ALA A 349 8.85 7.77 11.80
CA ALA A 349 8.18 7.55 13.08
C ALA A 349 8.04 8.87 13.84
N MET A 350 6.90 9.02 14.53
CA MET A 350 6.77 10.08 15.54
C MET A 350 7.48 9.64 16.82
N PRO A 351 8.15 10.54 17.54
CA PRO A 351 8.61 10.28 18.91
C PRO A 351 7.44 9.90 19.82
N ASP A 352 7.72 9.16 20.90
CA ASP A 352 6.71 8.74 21.89
C ASP A 352 5.98 9.93 22.52
N GLU A 353 6.67 11.05 22.70
CA GLU A 353 6.13 12.33 23.16
C GLU A 353 6.45 13.39 22.11
N PHE A 354 5.45 14.04 21.58
CA PHE A 354 5.59 15.13 20.61
C PHE A 354 4.51 16.20 20.83
N ASP A 355 4.84 17.44 20.47
CA ASP A 355 3.85 18.51 20.49
C ASP A 355 2.82 18.34 19.38
N ARG A 356 1.55 18.65 19.69
CA ARG A 356 0.45 18.62 18.70
C ARG A 356 0.71 19.48 17.47
N GLU A 357 1.51 20.53 17.59
CA GLU A 357 1.95 21.35 16.45
C GLU A 357 2.78 20.57 15.42
N LYS A 358 3.33 19.40 15.81
CA LYS A 358 4.11 18.51 14.93
C LYS A 358 3.27 17.45 14.20
N THR A 359 1.96 17.38 14.43
CA THR A 359 1.07 16.38 13.79
C THR A 359 1.01 16.49 12.26
N ALA A 360 1.28 17.68 11.70
CA ALA A 360 1.41 17.89 10.27
C ALA A 360 2.69 17.29 9.68
N SER A 361 3.69 16.93 10.50
CA SER A 361 4.93 16.28 10.06
C SER A 361 4.72 14.78 9.85
N ILE A 362 5.57 14.19 9.03
CA ILE A 362 5.68 12.74 8.90
C ILE A 362 6.57 12.12 10.01
N GLY A 363 7.07 12.92 10.93
CA GLY A 363 7.97 12.53 12.02
C GLY A 363 9.45 12.60 11.64
N MET A 364 10.23 11.75 12.27
CA MET A 364 11.68 11.60 12.07
C MET A 364 11.99 10.29 11.37
N PRO A 365 13.14 10.16 10.67
CA PRO A 365 13.56 8.90 10.08
C PRO A 365 13.56 7.75 11.08
N GLY A 366 13.08 6.58 10.67
CA GLY A 366 13.10 5.38 11.48
C GLY A 366 14.54 4.94 11.81
N LEU A 367 14.69 4.00 12.75
CA LEU A 367 16.01 3.58 13.27
C LEU A 367 16.99 3.07 12.21
N TYR A 368 16.48 2.59 11.07
CA TYR A 368 17.27 2.04 9.96
C TYR A 368 17.04 2.80 8.65
N VAL A 369 16.69 4.07 8.75
CA VAL A 369 16.44 4.95 7.60
C VAL A 369 17.31 6.18 7.72
N ASP A 370 18.07 6.46 6.67
CA ASP A 370 18.68 7.75 6.45
C ASP A 370 17.80 8.57 5.50
N ALA A 371 17.59 9.85 5.80
CA ALA A 371 16.81 10.77 4.99
C ALA A 371 17.57 12.08 4.80
N ARG A 372 17.45 12.68 3.61
CA ARG A 372 17.99 14.00 3.31
C ARG A 372 17.08 14.76 2.36
N VAL A 373 17.19 16.07 2.37
CA VAL A 373 16.51 16.98 1.43
C VAL A 373 17.57 17.59 0.52
N VAL A 374 17.41 17.44 -0.79
CA VAL A 374 18.42 17.86 -1.75
C VAL A 374 17.87 18.84 -2.79
N ASP A 375 18.77 19.63 -3.37
CA ASP A 375 18.48 20.48 -4.53
C ASP A 375 18.46 19.67 -5.84
N GLY A 376 18.25 20.37 -6.98
CA GLY A 376 18.24 19.73 -8.31
C GLY A 376 19.60 19.18 -8.78
N GLU A 377 20.68 19.45 -8.05
CA GLU A 377 22.04 18.95 -8.30
C GLU A 377 22.43 17.82 -7.34
N GLY A 378 21.51 17.41 -6.42
CA GLY A 378 21.73 16.39 -5.42
C GLY A 378 22.53 16.86 -4.20
N THR A 379 22.67 18.17 -4.00
CA THR A 379 23.34 18.76 -2.83
C THR A 379 22.35 18.89 -1.69
N GLU A 380 22.73 18.43 -0.50
CA GLU A 380 21.89 18.53 0.70
C GLU A 380 21.64 20.01 1.07
N LEU A 381 20.36 20.34 1.28
CA LEU A 381 19.88 21.67 1.61
C LEU A 381 19.94 21.95 3.12
N PRO A 382 20.11 23.23 3.50
CA PRO A 382 19.97 23.65 4.90
C PRO A 382 18.58 23.37 5.46
N THR A 383 18.52 23.21 6.79
CA THR A 383 17.27 23.09 7.55
C THR A 383 16.30 24.22 7.20
N GLY A 384 15.05 23.86 6.95
CA GLY A 384 13.95 24.75 6.61
C GLY A 384 13.79 25.01 5.11
N GLU A 385 14.78 24.68 4.27
CA GLU A 385 14.67 24.79 2.82
C GLU A 385 13.93 23.58 2.23
N VAL A 386 13.17 23.83 1.15
CA VAL A 386 12.39 22.79 0.46
C VAL A 386 13.19 22.24 -0.71
N GLY A 387 13.28 20.92 -0.78
CA GLY A 387 13.92 20.18 -1.85
C GLY A 387 13.37 18.78 -2.00
N GLU A 388 13.97 17.99 -2.87
CA GLU A 388 13.57 16.61 -3.07
C GLU A 388 13.98 15.75 -1.86
N LEU A 389 13.04 14.95 -1.35
CA LEU A 389 13.32 13.96 -0.33
C LEU A 389 14.02 12.75 -0.95
N GLU A 390 15.16 12.40 -0.42
CA GLU A 390 15.85 11.15 -0.73
C GLU A 390 15.97 10.28 0.51
N LEU A 391 15.81 8.97 0.34
CA LEU A 391 15.85 7.97 1.41
C LEU A 391 16.89 6.90 1.11
N ALA A 392 17.56 6.44 2.15
CA ALA A 392 18.43 5.27 2.08
C ALA A 392 18.12 4.33 3.25
N SER A 393 17.90 3.05 2.95
CA SER A 393 17.59 2.06 3.97
C SER A 393 17.89 0.64 3.47
N PRO A 394 18.14 -0.33 4.37
CA PRO A 394 18.32 -1.73 3.99
C PRO A 394 17.01 -2.40 3.53
N HIS A 395 15.88 -1.70 3.64
CA HIS A 395 14.56 -2.19 3.22
C HIS A 395 14.05 -1.55 1.93
N ALA A 396 14.84 -0.72 1.27
CA ALA A 396 14.52 -0.27 -0.07
C ALA A 396 14.40 -1.46 -1.05
N GLY A 397 13.53 -1.30 -2.06
CA GLY A 397 13.38 -2.26 -3.14
C GLY A 397 14.67 -2.41 -3.97
N ASP A 398 14.75 -3.45 -4.77
CA ASP A 398 15.93 -3.74 -5.61
C ASP A 398 15.76 -3.21 -7.05
N GLY A 399 14.84 -2.26 -7.23
CA GLY A 399 14.51 -1.64 -8.52
C GLY A 399 13.14 -2.06 -9.05
N TYR A 400 12.91 -1.72 -10.32
CA TYR A 400 11.71 -2.09 -11.05
C TYR A 400 11.99 -3.32 -11.94
N TRP A 401 11.08 -4.30 -11.91
CA TRP A 401 11.17 -5.47 -12.75
C TRP A 401 11.17 -5.07 -14.23
N ASN A 402 12.06 -5.69 -15.03
CA ASN A 402 12.22 -5.43 -16.47
C ASN A 402 12.41 -3.96 -16.88
N ASN A 403 12.67 -3.04 -15.95
CA ASN A 403 12.82 -1.62 -16.24
C ASN A 403 14.13 -1.02 -15.69
N PRO A 404 15.28 -1.30 -16.32
CA PRO A 404 16.58 -0.85 -15.83
C PRO A 404 16.81 0.66 -15.94
N GLU A 405 16.16 1.35 -16.88
CA GLU A 405 16.32 2.79 -17.07
C GLU A 405 15.69 3.56 -15.90
N GLU A 406 14.43 3.28 -15.58
CA GLU A 406 13.77 3.91 -14.45
C GLU A 406 14.30 3.42 -13.10
N THR A 407 14.82 2.18 -13.05
CA THR A 407 15.55 1.70 -11.87
C THR A 407 16.79 2.57 -11.61
N ALA A 408 17.58 2.88 -12.64
CA ALA A 408 18.74 3.73 -12.49
C ALA A 408 18.38 5.18 -12.10
N GLU A 409 17.25 5.69 -12.60
CA GLU A 409 16.74 7.01 -12.25
C GLU A 409 16.30 7.11 -10.79
N ALA A 410 15.48 6.14 -10.32
CA ALA A 410 14.91 6.19 -8.99
C ALA A 410 15.86 5.67 -7.89
N PHE A 411 16.62 4.61 -8.16
CA PHE A 411 17.45 3.90 -7.17
C PHE A 411 18.95 4.21 -7.30
N GLY A 412 19.35 5.08 -8.23
CA GLY A 412 20.75 5.45 -8.42
C GLY A 412 21.67 4.26 -8.72
N ASP A 413 22.85 4.21 -8.08
CA ASP A 413 23.88 3.19 -8.30
C ASP A 413 23.54 1.80 -7.69
N GLY A 414 22.29 1.57 -7.26
CA GLY A 414 21.82 0.29 -6.73
C GLY A 414 21.74 0.20 -5.21
N LYS A 415 21.81 -1.02 -4.67
CA LYS A 415 21.60 -1.31 -3.24
C LYS A 415 22.43 -0.41 -2.31
N ASN A 416 21.74 0.20 -1.33
CA ASN A 416 22.26 1.18 -0.37
C ASN A 416 22.60 2.57 -0.95
N SER A 417 22.18 2.88 -2.17
CA SER A 417 22.18 4.27 -2.65
C SER A 417 20.94 5.02 -2.15
N TRP A 418 20.96 6.32 -2.39
CA TRP A 418 19.81 7.17 -2.14
C TRP A 418 18.73 6.89 -3.18
N VAL A 419 17.51 6.69 -2.72
CA VAL A 419 16.33 6.55 -3.58
C VAL A 419 15.66 7.91 -3.68
N SER A 420 15.52 8.43 -4.90
CA SER A 420 14.78 9.65 -5.18
C SER A 420 13.29 9.38 -5.09
N THR A 421 12.60 10.05 -4.17
CA THR A 421 11.19 9.78 -3.90
C THR A 421 10.23 10.48 -4.86
N GLY A 422 10.71 11.54 -5.53
CA GLY A 422 9.88 12.46 -6.31
C GLY A 422 8.96 13.33 -5.44
N ASP A 423 9.11 13.27 -4.11
CA ASP A 423 8.39 14.12 -3.16
C ASP A 423 9.29 15.28 -2.71
N LEU A 424 8.69 16.45 -2.56
CA LEU A 424 9.34 17.63 -2.00
C LEU A 424 9.08 17.69 -0.51
N ALA A 425 10.13 17.94 0.26
CA ALA A 425 10.07 18.00 1.71
C ALA A 425 10.98 19.10 2.26
N ARG A 426 10.75 19.45 3.51
CA ARG A 426 11.68 20.21 4.35
C ARG A 426 11.87 19.53 5.69
N VAL A 427 12.96 19.82 6.35
CA VAL A 427 13.23 19.37 7.73
C VAL A 427 13.32 20.60 8.64
N ASP A 428 12.73 20.55 9.84
CA ASP A 428 12.82 21.63 10.80
C ASP A 428 14.05 21.50 11.73
N GLU A 429 14.27 22.50 12.60
CA GLU A 429 15.41 22.55 13.52
C GLU A 429 15.42 21.41 14.56
N GLU A 430 14.25 20.76 14.77
CA GLU A 430 14.09 19.65 15.70
C GLU A 430 14.24 18.29 15.00
N GLY A 431 14.36 18.27 13.65
CA GLY A 431 14.53 17.06 12.83
C GLY A 431 13.23 16.42 12.36
N TYR A 432 12.09 17.12 12.45
CA TYR A 432 10.84 16.66 11.86
C TYR A 432 10.77 17.00 10.39
N TYR A 433 10.35 16.02 9.59
CA TYR A 433 10.17 16.17 8.15
C TYR A 433 8.71 16.50 7.82
N TYR A 434 8.54 17.38 6.83
CA TYR A 434 7.23 17.80 6.31
C TYR A 434 7.20 17.60 4.82
N ILE A 435 6.15 16.95 4.30
CA ILE A 435 5.95 16.79 2.86
C ILE A 435 5.22 18.02 2.33
N GLU A 436 5.86 18.69 1.38
CA GLU A 436 5.31 19.89 0.74
C GLU A 436 4.53 19.56 -0.54
N GLY A 437 4.81 18.42 -1.18
CA GLY A 437 4.07 17.93 -2.34
C GLY A 437 4.89 17.04 -3.25
N ARG A 438 4.33 16.73 -4.41
CA ARG A 438 5.05 16.02 -5.49
C ARG A 438 5.82 16.99 -6.35
N LYS A 439 7.08 16.66 -6.65
CA LYS A 439 7.95 17.46 -7.53
C LYS A 439 7.29 17.77 -8.88
N LYS A 440 6.62 16.79 -9.46
CA LYS A 440 5.92 16.92 -10.75
C LYS A 440 4.63 17.74 -10.69
N ASN A 441 4.02 17.91 -9.51
CA ASN A 441 2.76 18.65 -9.34
C ASN A 441 2.99 20.09 -8.86
N MET A 442 4.22 20.44 -8.43
CA MET A 442 4.60 21.79 -8.08
C MET A 442 4.59 22.65 -9.36
N PHE A 443 4.09 23.87 -9.26
CA PHE A 443 4.14 24.83 -10.35
C PHE A 443 4.67 26.19 -9.88
N VAL A 444 5.07 27.03 -10.83
CA VAL A 444 5.69 28.33 -10.53
C VAL A 444 4.74 29.46 -10.91
N SER A 445 4.32 30.25 -9.92
CA SER A 445 3.46 31.42 -10.10
C SER A 445 4.21 32.71 -9.76
N GLY A 446 4.45 33.56 -10.77
CA GLY A 446 5.16 34.81 -10.57
C GLY A 446 6.62 34.68 -10.08
N GLY A 447 7.25 33.55 -10.35
CA GLY A 447 8.62 33.24 -9.90
C GLY A 447 8.69 32.52 -8.54
N GLU A 448 7.55 32.28 -7.90
CA GLU A 448 7.44 31.59 -6.61
C GLU A 448 6.84 30.19 -6.77
N ASN A 449 7.35 29.22 -6.03
CA ASN A 449 6.83 27.85 -6.04
C ASN A 449 5.47 27.77 -5.34
N VAL A 450 4.54 27.08 -5.98
CA VAL A 450 3.22 26.75 -5.39
C VAL A 450 3.13 25.23 -5.24
N TYR A 451 2.82 24.81 -4.03
CA TYR A 451 2.65 23.40 -3.69
C TYR A 451 1.14 23.11 -3.53
N PRO A 452 0.51 22.39 -4.46
CA PRO A 452 -0.93 22.16 -4.43
C PRO A 452 -1.47 21.63 -3.10
N PRO A 453 -0.82 20.69 -2.39
CA PRO A 453 -1.32 20.18 -1.12
C PRO A 453 -1.47 21.25 -0.02
N GLU A 454 -0.59 22.22 0.04
CA GLU A 454 -0.70 23.35 0.98
C GLU A 454 -1.98 24.18 0.71
N VAL A 455 -2.21 24.47 -0.56
CA VAL A 455 -3.39 25.24 -0.99
C VAL A 455 -4.67 24.45 -0.74
N GLU A 456 -4.68 23.19 -1.11
CA GLU A 456 -5.81 22.27 -0.94
C GLU A 456 -6.20 22.10 0.51
N ASN A 457 -5.21 21.93 1.41
CA ASN A 457 -5.47 21.79 2.85
C ASN A 457 -6.19 23.02 3.42
N VAL A 458 -5.79 24.21 2.99
CA VAL A 458 -6.47 25.46 3.41
C VAL A 458 -7.89 25.52 2.84
N LEU A 459 -8.07 25.28 1.53
CA LEU A 459 -9.36 25.40 0.86
C LEU A 459 -10.37 24.34 1.32
N ALA A 460 -9.91 23.15 1.68
CA ALA A 460 -10.73 22.07 2.23
C ALA A 460 -11.41 22.44 3.56
N GLY A 461 -10.90 23.43 4.28
CA GLY A 461 -11.55 23.97 5.48
C GLY A 461 -12.75 24.89 5.20
N HIS A 462 -13.05 25.21 3.92
CA HIS A 462 -14.21 26.05 3.58
C HIS A 462 -15.52 25.25 3.69
N PRO A 463 -16.59 25.78 4.33
CA PRO A 463 -17.82 25.02 4.60
C PRO A 463 -18.56 24.46 3.38
N LYS A 464 -18.34 25.03 2.18
CA LYS A 464 -18.95 24.60 0.92
C LYS A 464 -18.07 23.65 0.11
N VAL A 465 -16.89 23.28 0.62
CA VAL A 465 -15.93 22.39 -0.05
C VAL A 465 -15.97 21.02 0.60
N GLU A 466 -16.32 20.01 -0.14
CA GLU A 466 -16.23 18.60 0.27
C GLU A 466 -14.85 18.04 -0.06
N GLU A 467 -14.41 18.26 -1.31
CA GLU A 467 -13.10 17.86 -1.80
C GLU A 467 -12.56 18.92 -2.76
N VAL A 468 -11.24 19.11 -2.80
CA VAL A 468 -10.60 20.08 -3.70
C VAL A 468 -9.25 19.57 -4.18
N VAL A 469 -8.99 19.80 -5.46
CA VAL A 469 -7.69 19.58 -6.11
C VAL A 469 -7.28 20.87 -6.79
N VAL A 470 -6.02 21.26 -6.65
CA VAL A 470 -5.47 22.43 -7.31
C VAL A 470 -4.54 21.97 -8.43
N VAL A 471 -4.84 22.41 -9.65
CA VAL A 471 -4.04 22.14 -10.85
C VAL A 471 -3.48 23.43 -11.42
N PRO A 472 -2.28 23.39 -12.04
CA PRO A 472 -1.75 24.55 -12.73
C PRO A 472 -2.51 24.83 -14.02
N VAL A 473 -2.69 26.10 -14.33
CA VAL A 473 -3.15 26.60 -15.63
C VAL A 473 -2.25 27.74 -16.10
N ASP A 474 -2.06 27.89 -17.39
CA ASP A 474 -1.21 28.93 -17.95
C ASP A 474 -1.81 30.33 -17.74
N ASP A 475 -0.97 31.29 -17.38
CA ASP A 475 -1.34 32.70 -17.19
C ASP A 475 -0.30 33.63 -17.86
N GLU A 476 -0.78 34.59 -18.67
CA GLU A 476 0.09 35.50 -19.42
C GLU A 476 0.98 36.38 -18.53
N THR A 477 0.56 36.63 -17.28
CA THR A 477 1.23 37.55 -16.35
C THR A 477 2.14 36.81 -15.37
N TRP A 478 1.67 35.65 -14.89
CA TRP A 478 2.29 34.91 -13.79
C TRP A 478 3.01 33.63 -14.21
N GLY A 479 2.94 33.31 -15.52
CA GLY A 479 3.43 32.04 -16.07
C GLY A 479 2.40 30.92 -15.82
N GLN A 480 2.21 30.54 -14.56
CA GLN A 480 1.14 29.62 -14.16
C GLN A 480 0.40 30.15 -12.93
N VAL A 481 -0.85 29.76 -12.79
CA VAL A 481 -1.68 30.04 -11.61
C VAL A 481 -2.51 28.80 -11.24
N GLY A 482 -2.96 28.73 -9.99
CA GLY A 482 -3.80 27.62 -9.53
C GLY A 482 -5.24 27.73 -10.05
N LYS A 483 -5.80 26.63 -10.51
CA LYS A 483 -7.24 26.39 -10.68
C LYS A 483 -7.70 25.43 -9.60
N ALA A 484 -8.65 25.86 -8.75
CA ALA A 484 -9.30 24.97 -7.79
C ALA A 484 -10.41 24.20 -8.48
N VAL A 485 -10.31 22.86 -8.50
CA VAL A 485 -11.36 21.95 -8.94
C VAL A 485 -12.04 21.40 -7.69
N VAL A 486 -13.31 21.70 -7.50
CA VAL A 486 -14.04 21.49 -6.24
C VAL A 486 -15.20 20.52 -6.44
N GLN A 487 -15.27 19.52 -5.59
CA GLN A 487 -16.50 18.80 -5.29
C GLN A 487 -17.15 19.45 -4.07
N GLY A 488 -18.39 19.89 -4.18
CA GLY A 488 -19.08 20.59 -3.12
C GLY A 488 -20.25 21.43 -3.64
N GLU A 489 -20.60 22.50 -2.91
CA GLU A 489 -21.73 23.35 -3.27
C GLU A 489 -21.43 24.24 -4.49
N GLU A 490 -22.14 24.08 -5.60
CA GLU A 490 -22.01 24.95 -6.79
C GLU A 490 -22.33 26.43 -6.51
N SER A 491 -22.90 26.74 -5.36
CA SER A 491 -23.12 28.11 -4.90
C SER A 491 -21.83 28.83 -4.45
N LEU A 492 -20.72 28.10 -4.30
CA LEU A 492 -19.41 28.66 -3.99
C LEU A 492 -18.90 29.50 -5.16
N THR A 493 -18.48 30.72 -4.90
CA THR A 493 -17.86 31.58 -5.91
C THR A 493 -16.36 31.66 -5.74
N LEU A 494 -15.66 32.03 -6.82
CA LEU A 494 -14.21 32.22 -6.77
C LEU A 494 -13.83 33.32 -5.75
N GLU A 495 -14.61 34.39 -5.68
CA GLU A 495 -14.40 35.48 -4.73
C GLU A 495 -14.55 35.01 -3.28
N GLU A 496 -15.53 34.16 -2.99
CA GLU A 496 -15.69 33.57 -1.63
C GLU A 496 -14.50 32.68 -1.29
N LEU A 497 -14.04 31.85 -2.23
CA LEU A 497 -12.89 30.96 -2.05
C LEU A 497 -11.59 31.77 -1.83
N GLN A 498 -11.39 32.83 -2.63
CA GLN A 498 -10.24 33.74 -2.51
C GLN A 498 -10.27 34.49 -1.17
N ALA A 499 -11.43 35.02 -0.76
CA ALA A 499 -11.58 35.70 0.52
C ALA A 499 -11.30 34.75 1.70
N TYR A 500 -11.68 33.47 1.60
CA TYR A 500 -11.34 32.47 2.59
C TYR A 500 -9.84 32.20 2.69
N ALA A 501 -9.14 32.24 1.57
CA ALA A 501 -7.70 32.01 1.48
C ALA A 501 -6.84 33.23 1.86
N GLU A 502 -7.37 34.49 1.75
CA GLU A 502 -6.61 35.75 1.82
C GLU A 502 -5.77 35.91 3.10
N ASP A 503 -6.31 35.50 4.26
CA ASP A 503 -5.61 35.57 5.54
C ASP A 503 -4.80 34.30 5.88
N ARG A 504 -4.82 33.30 5.00
CA ARG A 504 -4.28 31.94 5.24
C ARG A 504 -3.17 31.57 4.26
N LEU A 505 -3.17 32.14 3.06
CA LEU A 505 -2.20 31.84 1.99
C LEU A 505 -1.61 33.14 1.44
N ALA A 506 -0.37 33.05 0.99
CA ALA A 506 0.23 34.11 0.20
C ALA A 506 -0.55 34.33 -1.11
N GLY A 507 -0.69 35.57 -1.58
CA GLY A 507 -1.53 35.91 -2.72
C GLY A 507 -1.20 35.18 -4.04
N PHE A 508 0.07 34.78 -4.25
CA PHE A 508 0.48 34.01 -5.42
C PHE A 508 0.05 32.54 -5.35
N LYS A 509 -0.24 32.02 -4.17
CA LYS A 509 -0.76 30.66 -3.93
C LYS A 509 -2.28 30.58 -4.10
N THR A 510 -2.99 31.70 -3.97
CA THR A 510 -4.45 31.72 -4.05
C THR A 510 -4.91 31.40 -5.47
N PRO A 511 -5.79 30.40 -5.67
CA PRO A 511 -6.29 30.05 -6.99
C PRO A 511 -7.00 31.20 -7.69
N ARG A 512 -6.77 31.32 -9.00
CA ARG A 512 -7.41 32.35 -9.83
C ARG A 512 -8.54 31.81 -10.69
N HIS A 513 -8.73 30.50 -10.68
CA HIS A 513 -9.80 29.83 -11.40
C HIS A 513 -10.50 28.83 -10.47
N LEU A 514 -11.79 28.60 -10.73
CA LEU A 514 -12.64 27.65 -10.01
C LEU A 514 -13.41 26.82 -11.03
N ALA A 515 -13.42 25.52 -10.82
CA ALA A 515 -14.26 24.57 -11.55
C ALA A 515 -14.94 23.65 -10.56
N PHE A 516 -16.07 23.04 -10.98
CA PHE A 516 -16.80 22.07 -10.17
C PHE A 516 -16.83 20.72 -10.84
N VAL A 517 -16.80 19.68 -10.02
CA VAL A 517 -17.02 18.29 -10.42
C VAL A 517 -18.09 17.68 -9.52
N ASP A 518 -18.90 16.80 -10.07
CA ASP A 518 -19.91 16.06 -9.32
C ASP A 518 -19.24 15.05 -8.37
N GLU A 519 -18.17 14.39 -8.84
CA GLU A 519 -17.38 13.41 -8.11
C GLU A 519 -15.91 13.50 -8.57
N MET A 520 -14.96 13.49 -7.59
CA MET A 520 -13.55 13.50 -7.91
C MET A 520 -13.14 12.21 -8.62
N PRO A 521 -12.47 12.28 -9.78
CA PRO A 521 -11.87 11.11 -10.42
C PRO A 521 -10.92 10.39 -9.46
N THR A 522 -10.98 9.06 -9.41
CA THR A 522 -10.11 8.27 -8.53
C THR A 522 -9.33 7.21 -9.29
N SER A 523 -8.04 7.12 -8.99
CA SER A 523 -7.18 6.00 -9.40
C SER A 523 -7.10 5.00 -8.25
N GLY A 524 -8.10 4.11 -8.15
CA GLY A 524 -8.24 3.17 -7.04
C GLY A 524 -9.27 3.62 -5.98
N PRO A 525 -9.38 2.92 -4.83
CA PRO A 525 -10.55 3.04 -3.94
C PRO A 525 -10.66 4.38 -3.19
N SER A 526 -9.58 5.12 -3.11
CA SER A 526 -9.55 6.35 -2.29
C SER A 526 -8.48 7.35 -2.72
N LYS A 527 -7.79 7.10 -3.84
CA LYS A 527 -6.76 8.00 -4.33
C LYS A 527 -7.29 8.83 -5.48
N ILE A 528 -7.31 10.15 -5.31
CA ILE A 528 -7.71 11.08 -6.37
C ILE A 528 -6.76 10.94 -7.57
N ASP A 529 -7.32 10.84 -8.76
CA ASP A 529 -6.57 10.85 -10.01
C ASP A 529 -6.30 12.28 -10.48
N ARG A 530 -5.18 12.83 -9.98
CA ARG A 530 -4.77 14.18 -10.36
C ARG A 530 -4.47 14.30 -11.85
N GLY A 531 -3.98 13.23 -12.48
CA GLY A 531 -3.68 13.24 -13.90
C GLY A 531 -4.93 13.45 -14.74
N ALA A 532 -6.00 12.71 -14.42
CA ALA A 532 -7.28 12.88 -15.09
C ALA A 532 -7.86 14.29 -14.87
N ILE A 533 -7.73 14.84 -13.65
CA ILE A 533 -8.18 16.20 -13.34
C ILE A 533 -7.35 17.25 -14.13
N GLU A 534 -6.04 17.09 -14.19
CA GLU A 534 -5.16 17.99 -14.91
C GLU A 534 -5.42 17.94 -16.42
N GLU A 535 -5.66 16.75 -16.98
CA GLU A 535 -6.02 16.59 -18.40
C GLU A 535 -7.37 17.27 -18.73
N GLU A 536 -8.35 17.20 -17.84
CA GLU A 536 -9.69 17.76 -18.09
C GLU A 536 -9.77 19.27 -17.75
N TYR A 537 -9.05 19.74 -16.72
CA TYR A 537 -9.18 21.10 -16.16
C TYR A 537 -7.91 21.94 -16.24
N GLY A 538 -6.77 21.38 -16.66
CA GLY A 538 -5.46 22.07 -16.72
C GLY A 538 -5.29 23.07 -17.88
N ASP A 539 -6.28 23.24 -18.75
CA ASP A 539 -6.28 24.18 -19.87
C ASP A 539 -6.88 25.55 -19.52
#